data_05622434c380d2b93b7addbe7023488f
#
_entry.id   05622434c380d2b93b7addbe7023488f
#
_cell.length_a   1.000
_cell.length_b   1.000
_cell.length_c   1.000
_cell.angle_alpha   90.00
_cell.angle_beta   90.00
_cell.angle_gamma   90.00
#
_symmetry.space_group_name_H-M   'P 1'
#
loop_
_entity.id
_entity.type
_entity.pdbx_description
1 polymer ?
#
loop_
_entity_poly.entity_id
_entity_poly.type
_entity_poly.pdbx_seq_one_letter_code
_entity_poly.pdbx_strand_id
1 'polypeptide(L)'
;MMDRGTELALKRAVREGLATRLQGDFDPVEVESVIQSLVQEAVRAWNLGLAEPDVARLCRSVGDDFLRYGPLQGLLEDPGITEIIVNGGGVAMDAGVARFLEPHVFVERAGRLEPCPYVRFDDADHLRRIIDKIAEQAGMRCDEAHAMGCAMLPGGKARATYIVPPLAPDGPALNLRLFGDDVMSIEDLTARGALSPVMAEFLGSAVRARCPVIISGGTGSGKTTMLGALSGFIPDDERVLTIEDTPELRLRAAHVERMQTREANTEGEGAVGMRELVALSLRRRPDRIIVGECRGAEAYEMLQAMQTDHPGSMTTVHANGPGNALSRLRTMVGYANADLGRDVIVQQIAESLAGGLIVHVERMRDGGRRVTSIVAVDQMPEGATVIPRAELFRFESRGMDAFGRITGAWRACGVQPQRIKQRMLAAGVRFDPSWFFGS
;
A
#
# COMPACT_ATOMS: atom_id res chain seq x y z
N MET A 1 27.48 -24.70 -19.34
CA MET A 1 26.89 -23.42 -18.94
C MET A 1 27.32 -22.38 -19.96
N MET A 2 26.40 -21.72 -20.61
CA MET A 2 26.68 -20.68 -21.63
C MET A 2 27.30 -19.47 -20.94
N ASP A 3 28.31 -18.83 -21.57
CA ASP A 3 28.84 -17.58 -21.06
C ASP A 3 27.84 -16.44 -21.26
N ARG A 4 27.95 -15.40 -20.43
CA ARG A 4 26.99 -14.26 -20.41
C ARG A 4 26.98 -13.50 -21.75
N GLY A 5 28.13 -13.36 -22.38
CA GLY A 5 28.23 -12.63 -23.66
C GLY A 5 27.42 -13.31 -24.76
N THR A 6 27.56 -14.62 -24.88
CA THR A 6 26.80 -15.47 -25.81
C THR A 6 25.30 -15.43 -25.49
N GLU A 7 24.91 -15.51 -24.19
CA GLU A 7 23.50 -15.40 -23.78
C GLU A 7 22.87 -14.07 -24.21
N LEU A 8 23.55 -12.96 -23.95
CA LEU A 8 23.06 -11.61 -24.30
C LEU A 8 22.95 -11.42 -25.81
N ALA A 9 23.96 -11.92 -26.59
CA ALA A 9 23.92 -11.84 -28.02
C ALA A 9 22.76 -12.66 -28.61
N LEU A 10 22.50 -13.85 -28.04
CA LEU A 10 21.38 -14.70 -28.47
C LEU A 10 20.04 -14.06 -28.14
N LYS A 11 19.86 -13.51 -26.94
CA LYS A 11 18.65 -12.77 -26.57
C LYS A 11 18.40 -11.58 -27.51
N ARG A 12 19.45 -10.85 -27.90
CA ARG A 12 19.35 -9.75 -28.86
C ARG A 12 18.88 -10.22 -30.23
N ALA A 13 19.48 -11.28 -30.77
CA ALA A 13 19.08 -11.85 -32.05
C ALA A 13 17.61 -12.33 -32.04
N VAL A 14 17.17 -12.95 -30.95
CA VAL A 14 15.75 -13.38 -30.80
C VAL A 14 14.82 -12.16 -30.73
N ARG A 15 15.17 -11.08 -30.02
CA ARG A 15 14.37 -9.84 -29.96
C ARG A 15 14.25 -9.18 -31.36
N GLU A 16 15.34 -9.12 -32.13
CA GLU A 16 15.32 -8.62 -33.50
C GLU A 16 14.43 -9.47 -34.41
N GLY A 17 14.50 -10.80 -34.26
CA GLY A 17 13.62 -11.74 -34.95
C GLY A 17 12.15 -11.59 -34.59
N LEU A 18 11.83 -11.32 -33.31
CA LEU A 18 10.47 -11.04 -32.84
C LEU A 18 9.91 -9.78 -33.48
N ALA A 19 10.68 -8.67 -33.49
CA ALA A 19 10.26 -7.41 -34.11
C ALA A 19 9.97 -7.55 -35.62
N THR A 20 10.62 -8.52 -36.29
CA THR A 20 10.39 -8.79 -37.71
C THR A 20 9.17 -9.69 -37.96
N ARG A 21 8.91 -10.67 -37.07
CA ARG A 21 7.84 -11.68 -37.26
C ARG A 21 6.51 -11.23 -36.70
N LEU A 22 6.51 -10.41 -35.68
CA LEU A 22 5.31 -9.94 -35.00
C LEU A 22 4.97 -8.53 -35.49
N GLN A 23 3.82 -8.37 -36.20
CA GLN A 23 3.30 -7.08 -36.64
C GLN A 23 1.83 -6.98 -36.26
N GLY A 24 1.45 -6.06 -35.35
CA GLY A 24 0.08 -5.86 -34.88
C GLY A 24 -0.20 -6.36 -33.45
N ASP A 25 -1.47 -6.54 -33.12
CA ASP A 25 -1.90 -7.12 -31.83
C ASP A 25 -1.66 -8.63 -31.81
N PHE A 26 -1.08 -9.17 -30.73
CA PHE A 26 -0.68 -10.57 -30.63
C PHE A 26 -1.35 -11.28 -29.45
N ASP A 27 -1.67 -12.55 -29.68
CA ASP A 27 -1.99 -13.48 -28.60
C ASP A 27 -0.68 -13.87 -27.86
N PRO A 28 -0.61 -13.77 -26.52
CA PRO A 28 0.54 -14.21 -25.73
C PRO A 28 1.01 -15.64 -26.04
N VAL A 29 0.10 -16.56 -26.34
CA VAL A 29 0.41 -17.96 -26.69
C VAL A 29 1.14 -18.04 -28.03
N GLU A 30 0.74 -17.22 -29.01
CA GLU A 30 1.41 -17.12 -30.30
C GLU A 30 2.82 -16.59 -30.16
N VAL A 31 2.99 -15.53 -29.35
CA VAL A 31 4.32 -14.94 -29.03
C VAL A 31 5.25 -15.97 -28.39
N GLU A 32 4.77 -16.73 -27.42
CA GLU A 32 5.59 -17.78 -26.79
C GLU A 32 6.05 -18.85 -27.78
N SER A 33 5.18 -19.25 -28.71
CA SER A 33 5.52 -20.20 -29.79
C SER A 33 6.58 -19.63 -30.73
N VAL A 34 6.47 -18.36 -31.13
CA VAL A 34 7.45 -17.67 -31.99
C VAL A 34 8.79 -17.54 -31.26
N ILE A 35 8.81 -17.21 -29.99
CA ILE A 35 10.02 -17.15 -29.15
C ILE A 35 10.73 -18.50 -29.16
N GLN A 36 9.99 -19.58 -28.90
CA GLN A 36 10.54 -20.92 -28.88
C GLN A 36 11.18 -21.30 -30.23
N SER A 37 10.52 -20.99 -31.34
CA SER A 37 11.04 -21.20 -32.68
C SER A 37 12.34 -20.42 -32.91
N LEU A 38 12.33 -19.12 -32.61
CA LEU A 38 13.49 -18.23 -32.79
C LEU A 38 14.70 -18.65 -31.93
N VAL A 39 14.45 -19.02 -30.68
CA VAL A 39 15.53 -19.52 -29.79
C VAL A 39 16.13 -20.81 -30.35
N GLN A 40 15.30 -21.75 -30.80
CA GLN A 40 15.79 -23.01 -31.40
C GLN A 40 16.56 -22.76 -32.71
N GLU A 41 16.08 -21.86 -33.56
CA GLU A 41 16.78 -21.46 -34.80
C GLU A 41 18.14 -20.84 -34.47
N ALA A 42 18.22 -19.90 -33.53
CA ALA A 42 19.47 -19.27 -33.13
C ALA A 42 20.46 -20.26 -32.49
N VAL A 43 19.97 -21.15 -31.60
CA VAL A 43 20.79 -22.21 -30.99
C VAL A 43 21.40 -23.13 -32.08
N ARG A 44 20.63 -23.50 -33.11
CA ARG A 44 21.12 -24.30 -34.25
C ARG A 44 22.09 -23.51 -35.13
N ALA A 45 21.74 -22.28 -35.49
CA ALA A 45 22.56 -21.44 -36.37
C ALA A 45 23.94 -21.11 -35.76
N TRP A 46 24.01 -21.00 -34.46
CA TRP A 46 25.26 -20.70 -33.73
C TRP A 46 25.97 -21.98 -33.23
N ASN A 47 25.42 -23.12 -33.55
CA ASN A 47 25.93 -24.45 -33.17
C ASN A 47 26.18 -24.58 -31.64
N LEU A 48 25.24 -24.05 -30.85
CA LEU A 48 25.33 -24.07 -29.39
C LEU A 48 24.81 -25.43 -28.86
N GLY A 49 25.65 -26.18 -28.21
CA GLY A 49 25.28 -27.45 -27.56
C GLY A 49 24.54 -27.24 -26.24
N LEU A 50 23.39 -26.56 -26.27
CA LEU A 50 22.60 -26.29 -25.07
C LEU A 50 21.70 -27.45 -24.69
N ALA A 51 21.62 -27.74 -23.39
CA ALA A 51 20.69 -28.72 -22.87
C ALA A 51 19.24 -28.12 -22.88
N GLU A 52 18.26 -29.02 -22.96
CA GLU A 52 16.83 -28.59 -23.02
C GLU A 52 16.41 -27.63 -21.87
N PRO A 53 16.87 -27.82 -20.60
CA PRO A 53 16.57 -26.86 -19.52
C PRO A 53 17.17 -25.47 -19.75
N ASP A 54 18.32 -25.34 -20.41
CA ASP A 54 18.95 -24.05 -20.73
C ASP A 54 18.17 -23.34 -21.83
N VAL A 55 17.70 -24.08 -22.84
CA VAL A 55 16.82 -23.55 -23.89
C VAL A 55 15.49 -23.04 -23.30
N ALA A 56 14.88 -23.86 -22.43
CA ALA A 56 13.63 -23.47 -21.75
C ALA A 56 13.81 -22.23 -20.86
N ARG A 57 14.95 -22.10 -20.18
CA ARG A 57 15.30 -20.90 -19.38
C ARG A 57 15.43 -19.65 -20.27
N LEU A 58 16.09 -19.78 -21.43
CA LEU A 58 16.22 -18.71 -22.40
C LEU A 58 14.86 -18.26 -22.95
N CYS A 59 14.01 -19.22 -23.36
CA CYS A 59 12.67 -18.93 -23.85
C CYS A 59 11.87 -18.15 -22.80
N ARG A 60 11.89 -18.60 -21.54
CA ARG A 60 11.22 -17.88 -20.43
C ARG A 60 11.80 -16.47 -20.26
N SER A 61 13.12 -16.32 -20.21
CA SER A 61 13.75 -15.01 -20.03
C SER A 61 13.38 -14.02 -21.14
N VAL A 62 13.38 -14.46 -22.41
CA VAL A 62 12.94 -13.60 -23.53
C VAL A 62 11.44 -13.33 -23.47
N GLY A 63 10.64 -14.33 -23.09
CA GLY A 63 9.20 -14.17 -22.91
C GLY A 63 8.86 -13.18 -21.79
N ASP A 64 9.58 -13.25 -20.67
CA ASP A 64 9.40 -12.30 -19.57
C ASP A 64 9.82 -10.89 -19.98
N ASP A 65 10.90 -10.71 -20.76
CA ASP A 65 11.32 -9.41 -21.29
C ASP A 65 10.29 -8.82 -22.25
N PHE A 66 9.68 -9.63 -23.10
CA PHE A 66 8.74 -9.18 -24.13
C PHE A 66 7.32 -8.99 -23.58
N LEU A 67 6.77 -10.00 -22.89
CA LEU A 67 5.38 -10.03 -22.45
C LEU A 67 5.19 -9.49 -21.03
N ARG A 68 6.22 -9.55 -20.18
CA ARG A 68 6.11 -9.31 -18.74
C ARG A 68 7.12 -8.26 -18.28
N TYR A 69 7.72 -8.44 -17.10
CA TYR A 69 8.64 -7.47 -16.48
C TYR A 69 10.09 -7.97 -16.39
N GLY A 70 10.50 -8.77 -17.36
CA GLY A 70 11.88 -9.25 -17.50
C GLY A 70 12.39 -9.99 -16.27
N PRO A 71 13.62 -9.68 -15.81
CA PRO A 71 14.23 -10.38 -14.68
C PRO A 71 13.49 -10.18 -13.35
N LEU A 72 12.56 -9.23 -13.27
CA LEU A 72 11.75 -8.98 -12.08
C LEU A 72 10.53 -9.90 -11.98
N GLN A 73 10.16 -10.62 -13.06
CA GLN A 73 8.93 -11.41 -13.10
C GLN A 73 8.88 -12.49 -12.01
N GLY A 74 9.95 -13.23 -11.81
CA GLY A 74 10.02 -14.24 -10.77
C GLY A 74 9.94 -13.70 -9.34
N LEU A 75 10.35 -12.44 -9.13
CA LEU A 75 10.19 -11.77 -7.83
C LEU A 75 8.75 -11.30 -7.60
N LEU A 76 8.06 -10.87 -8.66
CA LEU A 76 6.65 -10.45 -8.62
C LEU A 76 5.69 -11.63 -8.33
N GLU A 77 6.11 -12.85 -8.64
CA GLU A 77 5.35 -14.08 -8.41
C GLU A 77 5.63 -14.72 -7.05
N ASP A 78 6.64 -14.23 -6.31
CA ASP A 78 7.02 -14.77 -5.01
C ASP A 78 6.16 -14.16 -3.89
N PRO A 79 5.25 -14.93 -3.26
CA PRO A 79 4.36 -14.41 -2.22
C PRO A 79 5.07 -13.98 -0.93
N GLY A 80 6.35 -14.35 -0.77
CA GLY A 80 7.16 -13.93 0.37
C GLY A 80 7.77 -12.55 0.23
N ILE A 81 7.70 -11.93 -0.96
CA ILE A 81 8.25 -10.60 -1.23
C ILE A 81 7.15 -9.55 -1.06
N THR A 82 7.46 -8.50 -0.32
CA THR A 82 6.55 -7.35 -0.10
C THR A 82 7.01 -6.10 -0.85
N GLU A 83 8.30 -5.97 -1.09
CA GLU A 83 8.86 -4.87 -1.92
C GLU A 83 10.03 -5.38 -2.78
N ILE A 84 10.14 -4.84 -3.99
CA ILE A 84 11.29 -4.99 -4.88
C ILE A 84 11.84 -3.59 -5.13
N ILE A 85 13.12 -3.39 -4.83
CA ILE A 85 13.80 -2.11 -5.01
C ILE A 85 14.92 -2.31 -6.01
N VAL A 86 14.90 -1.54 -7.10
CA VAL A 86 15.92 -1.56 -8.13
C VAL A 86 16.55 -0.17 -8.19
N ASN A 87 17.79 -0.08 -7.80
CA ASN A 87 18.56 1.17 -7.85
C ASN A 87 19.45 1.17 -9.08
N GLY A 88 19.61 2.33 -9.74
CA GLY A 88 20.61 2.51 -10.78
C GLY A 88 22.01 2.09 -10.30
N GLY A 89 22.78 1.50 -11.19
CA GLY A 89 24.12 0.96 -10.85
C GLY A 89 25.21 2.02 -10.70
N GLY A 90 24.87 3.31 -10.94
CA GLY A 90 25.85 4.38 -11.00
C GLY A 90 26.38 4.64 -12.42
N VAL A 91 27.31 5.57 -12.54
CA VAL A 91 27.94 5.96 -13.79
C VAL A 91 29.44 5.71 -13.73
N ALA A 92 29.96 4.90 -14.66
CA ALA A 92 31.40 4.79 -14.89
C ALA A 92 31.80 5.67 -16.08
N MET A 93 32.99 6.29 -15.97
CA MET A 93 33.60 7.01 -17.10
C MET A 93 34.56 6.08 -17.84
N ASP A 94 34.25 5.78 -19.09
CA ASP A 94 35.11 4.98 -19.97
C ASP A 94 35.53 5.84 -21.20
N ALA A 95 36.82 6.05 -21.35
CA ALA A 95 37.41 6.88 -22.41
C ALA A 95 36.72 8.26 -22.56
N GLY A 96 36.28 8.88 -21.47
CA GLY A 96 35.61 10.18 -21.50
C GLY A 96 34.09 10.13 -21.77
N VAL A 97 33.54 8.94 -21.93
CA VAL A 97 32.08 8.72 -22.12
C VAL A 97 31.46 8.16 -20.86
N ALA A 98 30.38 8.79 -20.42
CA ALA A 98 29.59 8.30 -19.27
C ALA A 98 28.82 7.03 -19.66
N ARG A 99 28.93 5.98 -18.85
CA ARG A 99 28.22 4.72 -19.03
C ARG A 99 27.51 4.33 -17.74
N PHE A 100 26.21 4.07 -17.80
CA PHE A 100 25.47 3.51 -16.67
C PHE A 100 25.91 2.06 -16.39
N LEU A 101 26.07 1.74 -15.12
CA LEU A 101 26.37 0.39 -14.65
C LEU A 101 25.09 -0.42 -14.46
N GLU A 102 25.26 -1.74 -14.25
CA GLU A 102 24.14 -2.65 -14.00
C GLU A 102 23.40 -2.27 -12.72
N PRO A 103 22.04 -2.19 -12.73
CA PRO A 103 21.25 -1.87 -11.54
C PRO A 103 21.39 -2.91 -10.44
N HIS A 104 21.24 -2.46 -9.19
CA HIS A 104 21.24 -3.32 -8.00
C HIS A 104 19.81 -3.61 -7.54
N VAL A 105 19.51 -4.89 -7.30
CA VAL A 105 18.19 -5.34 -6.87
C VAL A 105 18.21 -5.73 -5.39
N PHE A 106 17.22 -5.25 -4.66
CA PHE A 106 16.92 -5.62 -3.28
C PHE A 106 15.47 -6.06 -3.17
N VAL A 107 15.18 -6.96 -2.24
CA VAL A 107 13.81 -7.40 -1.93
C VAL A 107 13.54 -7.28 -0.44
N GLU A 108 12.31 -6.94 -0.08
CA GLU A 108 11.87 -7.02 1.32
C GLU A 108 11.14 -8.36 1.53
N ARG A 109 11.64 -9.17 2.50
CA ARG A 109 11.00 -10.40 2.99
C ARG A 109 10.81 -10.33 4.49
N ALA A 110 9.61 -10.62 4.96
CA ALA A 110 9.29 -10.58 6.39
C ALA A 110 9.74 -9.28 7.09
N GLY A 111 9.71 -8.16 6.38
CA GLY A 111 10.11 -6.87 6.88
C GLY A 111 11.62 -6.62 6.93
N ARG A 112 12.44 -7.44 6.29
CA ARG A 112 13.90 -7.25 6.15
C ARG A 112 14.25 -7.03 4.69
N LEU A 113 15.11 -6.06 4.46
CA LEU A 113 15.65 -5.79 3.14
C LEU A 113 16.88 -6.67 2.90
N GLU A 114 16.88 -7.40 1.78
CA GLU A 114 17.93 -8.35 1.39
C GLU A 114 18.41 -8.05 -0.04
N PRO A 115 19.73 -8.11 -0.33
CA PRO A 115 20.23 -7.99 -1.69
C PRO A 115 19.87 -9.21 -2.53
N CYS A 116 19.59 -8.99 -3.83
CA CYS A 116 19.17 -10.01 -4.76
C CYS A 116 20.16 -10.11 -5.96
N PRO A 117 21.40 -10.54 -5.76
CA PRO A 117 22.48 -10.48 -6.76
C PRO A 117 22.30 -11.46 -7.92
N TYR A 118 21.37 -12.40 -7.82
CA TYR A 118 21.05 -13.37 -8.88
C TYR A 118 20.09 -12.80 -9.94
N VAL A 119 19.40 -11.70 -9.65
CA VAL A 119 18.59 -10.97 -10.63
C VAL A 119 19.48 -9.97 -11.34
N ARG A 120 19.59 -10.12 -12.66
CA ARG A 120 20.49 -9.32 -13.49
C ARG A 120 19.78 -8.78 -14.70
N PHE A 121 20.14 -7.56 -15.07
CA PHE A 121 19.67 -6.91 -16.29
C PHE A 121 20.63 -7.20 -17.45
N ASP A 122 20.12 -7.24 -18.67
CA ASP A 122 20.93 -7.52 -19.87
C ASP A 122 21.92 -6.37 -20.18
N ASP A 123 21.45 -5.14 -20.02
CA ASP A 123 22.22 -3.90 -20.25
C ASP A 123 21.66 -2.77 -19.36
N ALA A 124 22.32 -1.59 -19.40
CA ALA A 124 21.92 -0.43 -18.61
C ALA A 124 20.52 0.09 -18.97
N ASP A 125 20.08 -0.13 -20.20
CA ASP A 125 18.77 0.34 -20.68
C ASP A 125 17.66 -0.68 -20.42
N HIS A 126 17.96 -1.90 -19.97
CA HIS A 126 16.95 -2.92 -19.77
C HIS A 126 15.94 -2.51 -18.69
N LEU A 127 16.40 -1.94 -17.57
CA LEU A 127 15.51 -1.40 -16.54
C LEU A 127 14.65 -0.24 -17.09
N ARG A 128 15.25 0.61 -17.93
CA ARG A 128 14.52 1.72 -18.57
C ARG A 128 13.37 1.19 -19.43
N ARG A 129 13.61 0.17 -20.25
CA ARG A 129 12.56 -0.47 -21.07
C ARG A 129 11.42 -1.05 -20.24
N ILE A 130 11.74 -1.62 -19.06
CA ILE A 130 10.71 -2.12 -18.14
C ILE A 130 9.88 -0.97 -17.56
N ILE A 131 10.53 0.13 -17.16
CA ILE A 131 9.85 1.33 -16.66
C ILE A 131 8.96 1.94 -17.74
N ASP A 132 9.44 2.06 -18.98
CA ASP A 132 8.66 2.59 -20.11
C ASP A 132 7.41 1.74 -20.35
N LYS A 133 7.54 0.40 -20.33
CA LYS A 133 6.40 -0.53 -20.42
C LYS A 133 5.38 -0.31 -19.29
N ILE A 134 5.83 -0.15 -18.03
CA ILE A 134 4.96 0.11 -16.90
C ILE A 134 4.20 1.43 -17.09
N ALA A 135 4.90 2.48 -17.52
CA ALA A 135 4.30 3.79 -17.76
C ALA A 135 3.28 3.73 -18.91
N GLU A 136 3.61 3.08 -20.01
CA GLU A 136 2.72 2.89 -21.16
C GLU A 136 1.45 2.13 -20.80
N GLN A 137 1.56 1.02 -20.05
CA GLN A 137 0.42 0.25 -19.56
C GLN A 137 -0.51 1.05 -18.64
N ALA A 138 0.03 2.04 -17.95
CA ALA A 138 -0.72 2.96 -17.10
C ALA A 138 -1.25 4.21 -17.87
N GLY A 139 -0.98 4.32 -19.18
CA GLY A 139 -1.32 5.49 -19.98
C GLY A 139 -0.52 6.75 -19.62
N MET A 140 0.66 6.59 -19.03
CA MET A 140 1.53 7.67 -18.58
C MET A 140 2.70 7.88 -19.55
N ARG A 141 3.24 9.10 -19.58
CA ARG A 141 4.51 9.38 -20.26
C ARG A 141 5.69 9.13 -19.33
N CYS A 142 6.79 8.64 -19.90
CA CYS A 142 8.07 8.51 -19.24
C CYS A 142 9.18 9.03 -20.14
N ASP A 143 9.44 10.33 -20.06
CA ASP A 143 10.45 11.05 -20.84
C ASP A 143 11.22 12.05 -19.96
N GLU A 144 12.08 12.89 -20.52
CA GLU A 144 12.86 13.87 -19.76
C GLU A 144 11.98 14.91 -19.04
N ALA A 145 10.81 15.24 -19.59
CA ALA A 145 9.86 16.17 -18.98
C ALA A 145 9.01 15.49 -17.90
N HIS A 146 8.83 14.17 -17.99
CA HIS A 146 8.04 13.33 -17.09
C HIS A 146 8.93 12.20 -16.53
N ALA A 147 10.03 12.61 -15.90
CA ALA A 147 11.08 11.68 -15.48
C ALA A 147 10.78 10.90 -14.18
N MET A 148 9.58 10.97 -13.66
CA MET A 148 9.12 10.20 -12.50
C MET A 148 7.63 9.90 -12.58
N GLY A 149 7.20 8.81 -11.95
CA GLY A 149 5.78 8.45 -11.93
C GLY A 149 5.47 7.38 -10.89
N CYS A 150 4.16 7.22 -10.69
CA CYS A 150 3.60 6.18 -9.83
C CYS A 150 2.45 5.50 -10.57
N ALA A 151 2.56 4.20 -10.82
CA ALA A 151 1.60 3.43 -11.61
C ALA A 151 1.20 2.14 -10.90
N MET A 152 -0.04 1.71 -11.13
CA MET A 152 -0.48 0.38 -10.72
C MET A 152 -0.19 -0.61 -11.83
N LEU A 153 0.45 -1.72 -11.53
CA LEU A 153 0.59 -2.81 -12.50
C LEU A 153 -0.76 -3.42 -12.84
N PRO A 154 -0.96 -3.92 -14.07
CA PRO A 154 -2.17 -4.62 -14.47
C PRO A 154 -2.57 -5.71 -13.48
N GLY A 155 -3.89 -5.81 -13.21
CA GLY A 155 -4.42 -6.70 -12.20
C GLY A 155 -4.28 -6.22 -10.74
N GLY A 156 -3.69 -5.05 -10.50
CA GLY A 156 -3.60 -4.44 -9.16
C GLY A 156 -2.68 -5.19 -8.19
N LYS A 157 -1.72 -5.97 -8.70
CA LYS A 157 -0.82 -6.80 -7.87
C LYS A 157 0.31 -6.02 -7.23
N ALA A 158 0.77 -4.94 -7.86
CA ALA A 158 1.84 -4.12 -7.34
C ALA A 158 1.68 -2.65 -7.75
N ARG A 159 2.19 -1.75 -6.91
CA ARG A 159 2.38 -0.34 -7.23
C ARG A 159 3.84 -0.09 -7.60
N ALA A 160 4.09 0.43 -8.79
CA ALA A 160 5.38 0.85 -9.27
C ALA A 160 5.58 2.34 -8.98
N THR A 161 6.73 2.70 -8.44
CA THR A 161 7.20 4.09 -8.36
C THR A 161 8.56 4.14 -9.04
N TYR A 162 8.71 4.99 -10.02
CA TYR A 162 9.93 5.07 -10.82
C TYR A 162 10.47 6.49 -10.94
N ILE A 163 11.76 6.58 -11.17
CA ILE A 163 12.48 7.79 -11.52
C ILE A 163 13.54 7.47 -12.57
N VAL A 164 13.70 8.34 -13.55
CA VAL A 164 14.65 8.16 -14.64
C VAL A 164 15.52 9.40 -14.80
N PRO A 165 16.65 9.33 -15.55
CA PRO A 165 17.40 10.53 -15.92
C PRO A 165 16.50 11.56 -16.64
N PRO A 166 16.73 12.89 -16.43
CA PRO A 166 17.85 13.49 -15.70
C PRO A 166 17.69 13.55 -14.17
N LEU A 167 16.52 13.20 -13.60
CA LEU A 167 16.30 13.26 -12.15
C LEU A 167 17.04 12.16 -11.37
N ALA A 168 17.40 11.07 -12.03
CA ALA A 168 18.17 9.96 -11.47
C ALA A 168 19.58 9.92 -12.09
N PRO A 169 20.57 10.64 -11.53
CA PRO A 169 21.91 10.78 -12.15
C PRO A 169 22.67 9.45 -12.22
N ASP A 170 22.38 8.50 -11.33
CA ASP A 170 23.01 7.18 -11.30
C ASP A 170 22.30 6.12 -12.17
N GLY A 171 21.34 6.55 -12.98
CA GLY A 171 20.52 5.67 -13.81
C GLY A 171 19.10 5.49 -13.29
N PRO A 172 18.23 4.80 -14.07
CA PRO A 172 16.84 4.57 -13.68
C PRO A 172 16.73 3.83 -12.34
N ALA A 173 15.71 4.16 -11.56
CA ALA A 173 15.37 3.43 -10.35
C ALA A 173 13.88 3.08 -10.32
N LEU A 174 13.55 1.93 -9.75
CA LEU A 174 12.19 1.39 -9.71
C LEU A 174 11.93 0.73 -8.36
N ASN A 175 10.84 1.13 -7.72
CA ASN A 175 10.32 0.46 -6.54
C ASN A 175 8.97 -0.17 -6.87
N LEU A 176 8.83 -1.47 -6.59
CA LEU A 176 7.57 -2.21 -6.73
C LEU A 176 7.12 -2.63 -5.34
N ARG A 177 5.98 -2.12 -4.92
CA ARG A 177 5.32 -2.57 -3.69
C ARG A 177 4.24 -3.57 -4.02
N LEU A 178 4.44 -4.82 -3.59
CA LEU A 178 3.54 -5.92 -3.86
C LEU A 178 2.40 -5.95 -2.86
N PHE A 179 1.19 -6.19 -3.37
CA PHE A 179 0.00 -6.36 -2.55
C PHE A 179 -0.33 -7.85 -2.48
N GLY A 180 -0.34 -8.39 -1.27
CA GLY A 180 -0.76 -9.77 -1.05
C GLY A 180 -2.23 -9.96 -1.42
N ASP A 181 -2.56 -11.13 -1.95
CA ASP A 181 -3.95 -11.49 -2.27
C ASP A 181 -4.77 -11.79 -1.01
N ASP A 182 -4.11 -12.11 0.10
CA ASP A 182 -4.75 -12.48 1.35
C ASP A 182 -5.23 -11.25 2.13
N VAL A 183 -6.54 -11.11 2.26
CA VAL A 183 -7.15 -10.16 3.19
C VAL A 183 -7.12 -10.75 4.59
N MET A 184 -6.17 -10.29 5.41
CA MET A 184 -6.07 -10.73 6.80
C MET A 184 -7.36 -10.41 7.56
N SER A 185 -7.87 -11.40 8.27
CA SER A 185 -8.95 -11.20 9.24
C SER A 185 -8.41 -10.67 10.58
N ILE A 186 -9.31 -10.23 11.45
CA ILE A 186 -8.91 -9.82 12.80
C ILE A 186 -8.38 -11.02 13.62
N GLU A 187 -8.88 -12.22 13.34
CA GLU A 187 -8.43 -13.48 13.91
C GLU A 187 -6.98 -13.78 13.49
N ASP A 188 -6.65 -13.58 12.21
CA ASP A 188 -5.27 -13.73 11.70
C ASP A 188 -4.31 -12.75 12.37
N LEU A 189 -4.74 -11.48 12.54
CA LEU A 189 -3.96 -10.46 13.24
C LEU A 189 -3.77 -10.82 14.72
N THR A 190 -4.80 -11.37 15.35
CA THR A 190 -4.74 -11.84 16.75
C THR A 190 -3.80 -13.03 16.89
N ALA A 191 -3.90 -14.01 16.01
CA ALA A 191 -3.01 -15.18 15.97
C ALA A 191 -1.53 -14.80 15.75
N ARG A 192 -1.28 -13.73 14.98
CA ARG A 192 0.06 -13.16 14.77
C ARG A 192 0.55 -12.28 15.93
N GLY A 193 -0.25 -12.09 16.96
CA GLY A 193 0.08 -11.25 18.12
C GLY A 193 0.09 -9.75 17.80
N ALA A 194 -0.76 -9.31 16.87
CA ALA A 194 -0.92 -7.88 16.57
C ALA A 194 -1.81 -7.16 17.59
N LEU A 195 -2.79 -7.87 18.18
CA LEU A 195 -3.67 -7.39 19.24
C LEU A 195 -4.18 -8.55 20.07
N SER A 196 -4.78 -8.26 21.24
CA SER A 196 -5.37 -9.31 22.08
C SER A 196 -6.78 -9.70 21.59
N PRO A 197 -7.27 -10.92 21.91
CA PRO A 197 -8.65 -11.33 21.61
C PRO A 197 -9.72 -10.37 22.17
N VAL A 198 -9.50 -9.84 23.38
CA VAL A 198 -10.39 -8.87 24.02
C VAL A 198 -10.46 -7.56 23.22
N MET A 199 -9.33 -7.07 22.75
CA MET A 199 -9.29 -5.88 21.88
C MET A 199 -9.97 -6.13 20.54
N ALA A 200 -9.81 -7.33 19.96
CA ALA A 200 -10.49 -7.71 18.72
C ALA A 200 -12.01 -7.72 18.86
N GLU A 201 -12.52 -8.30 19.94
CA GLU A 201 -13.96 -8.35 20.26
C GLU A 201 -14.53 -6.93 20.46
N PHE A 202 -13.84 -6.10 21.24
CA PHE A 202 -14.21 -4.70 21.47
C PHE A 202 -14.25 -3.90 20.16
N LEU A 203 -13.18 -3.97 19.35
CA LEU A 203 -13.10 -3.26 18.07
C LEU A 203 -14.18 -3.72 17.10
N GLY A 204 -14.44 -5.02 17.01
CA GLY A 204 -15.51 -5.56 16.18
C GLY A 204 -16.89 -5.05 16.61
N SER A 205 -17.13 -4.98 17.92
CA SER A 205 -18.38 -4.42 18.46
C SER A 205 -18.50 -2.91 18.20
N ALA A 206 -17.39 -2.16 18.28
CA ALA A 206 -17.36 -0.74 17.97
C ALA A 206 -17.65 -0.46 16.48
N VAL A 207 -17.10 -1.28 15.57
CA VAL A 207 -17.36 -1.17 14.12
C VAL A 207 -18.83 -1.46 13.84
N ARG A 208 -19.40 -2.55 14.41
CA ARG A 208 -20.84 -2.86 14.26
C ARG A 208 -21.73 -1.72 14.78
N ALA A 209 -21.33 -1.07 15.87
CA ALA A 209 -22.04 0.06 16.45
C ALA A 209 -21.80 1.41 15.70
N ARG A 210 -21.21 1.36 14.52
CA ARG A 210 -20.93 2.55 13.71
C ARG A 210 -20.10 3.63 14.45
N CYS A 211 -19.14 3.22 15.29
CA CYS A 211 -18.17 4.14 15.87
C CYS A 211 -17.17 4.58 14.80
N PRO A 212 -16.88 5.89 14.64
CA PRO A 212 -15.79 6.35 13.77
C PRO A 212 -14.44 5.77 14.21
N VAL A 213 -13.63 5.33 13.27
CA VAL A 213 -12.32 4.76 13.59
C VAL A 213 -11.22 5.42 12.77
N ILE A 214 -10.21 5.93 13.45
CA ILE A 214 -8.96 6.40 12.85
C ILE A 214 -7.85 5.42 13.21
N ILE A 215 -7.17 4.89 12.20
CA ILE A 215 -6.01 4.05 12.40
C ILE A 215 -4.77 4.88 12.17
N SER A 216 -3.95 5.04 13.19
CA SER A 216 -2.71 5.81 13.13
C SER A 216 -1.48 4.91 13.21
N GLY A 217 -0.37 5.35 12.61
CA GLY A 217 0.90 4.62 12.65
C GLY A 217 1.88 5.09 11.59
N GLY A 218 3.13 4.65 11.69
CA GLY A 218 4.19 4.95 10.73
C GLY A 218 4.02 4.20 9.40
N THR A 219 4.96 4.41 8.48
CA THR A 219 5.04 3.65 7.22
C THR A 219 5.30 2.17 7.51
N GLY A 220 4.60 1.26 6.83
CA GLY A 220 4.76 -0.18 7.00
C GLY A 220 4.29 -0.72 8.35
N SER A 221 3.58 0.06 9.18
CA SER A 221 3.06 -0.39 10.47
C SER A 221 1.85 -1.32 10.38
N GLY A 222 1.19 -1.42 9.21
CA GLY A 222 0.02 -2.26 8.99
C GLY A 222 -1.31 -1.53 9.15
N LYS A 223 -1.36 -0.20 8.99
CA LYS A 223 -2.61 0.61 9.06
C LYS A 223 -3.67 0.09 8.08
N THR A 224 -3.31 -0.03 6.81
CA THR A 224 -4.22 -0.51 5.74
C THR A 224 -4.70 -1.93 6.00
N THR A 225 -3.81 -2.81 6.50
CA THR A 225 -4.16 -4.19 6.90
C THR A 225 -5.16 -4.21 8.05
N MET A 226 -4.93 -3.38 9.09
CA MET A 226 -5.85 -3.26 10.22
C MET A 226 -7.21 -2.71 9.78
N LEU A 227 -7.24 -1.72 8.89
CA LEU A 227 -8.47 -1.17 8.31
C LEU A 227 -9.24 -2.25 7.54
N GLY A 228 -8.54 -3.00 6.69
CA GLY A 228 -9.12 -4.14 5.97
C GLY A 228 -9.68 -5.22 6.90
N ALA A 229 -8.96 -5.58 7.97
CA ALA A 229 -9.41 -6.55 8.96
C ALA A 229 -10.67 -6.07 9.70
N LEU A 230 -10.71 -4.80 10.11
CA LEU A 230 -11.87 -4.21 10.79
C LEU A 230 -13.09 -4.12 9.87
N SER A 231 -12.90 -3.97 8.55
CA SER A 231 -14.01 -3.93 7.60
C SER A 231 -14.84 -5.22 7.59
N GLY A 232 -14.28 -6.36 8.02
CA GLY A 232 -15.00 -7.63 8.16
C GLY A 232 -16.09 -7.63 9.22
N PHE A 233 -16.17 -6.60 10.07
CA PHE A 233 -17.24 -6.42 11.04
C PHE A 233 -18.36 -5.49 10.55
N ILE A 234 -18.23 -4.92 9.35
CA ILE A 234 -19.29 -4.12 8.73
C ILE A 234 -20.42 -5.07 8.32
N PRO A 235 -21.68 -4.81 8.71
CA PRO A 235 -22.82 -5.60 8.27
C PRO A 235 -22.94 -5.70 6.76
N ASP A 236 -23.40 -6.84 6.24
CA ASP A 236 -23.49 -7.14 4.79
C ASP A 236 -24.50 -6.27 4.06
N ASP A 237 -25.46 -5.70 4.77
CA ASP A 237 -26.51 -4.79 4.26
C ASP A 237 -26.03 -3.34 4.13
N GLU A 238 -24.83 -3.02 4.60
CA GLU A 238 -24.26 -1.68 4.51
C GLU A 238 -23.44 -1.49 3.23
N ARG A 239 -23.69 -0.36 2.56
CA ARG A 239 -22.92 0.06 1.39
C ARG A 239 -21.69 0.86 1.81
N VAL A 240 -20.52 0.38 1.42
CA VAL A 240 -19.21 0.98 1.72
C VAL A 240 -18.61 1.59 0.46
N LEU A 241 -18.26 2.88 0.52
CA LEU A 241 -17.48 3.53 -0.53
C LEU A 241 -16.04 3.70 -0.04
N THR A 242 -15.06 3.25 -0.86
CA THR A 242 -13.64 3.50 -0.58
C THR A 242 -13.09 4.57 -1.50
N ILE A 243 -12.18 5.39 -0.97
CA ILE A 243 -11.51 6.46 -1.71
C ILE A 243 -10.02 6.37 -1.42
N GLU A 244 -9.21 6.22 -2.47
CA GLU A 244 -7.76 6.00 -2.36
C GLU A 244 -7.01 6.69 -3.50
N ASP A 245 -5.77 7.08 -3.25
CA ASP A 245 -4.84 7.50 -4.31
C ASP A 245 -4.45 6.29 -5.18
N THR A 246 -4.17 5.18 -4.51
CA THR A 246 -3.89 3.89 -5.13
C THR A 246 -4.75 2.86 -4.44
N PRO A 247 -5.51 2.01 -5.15
CA PRO A 247 -6.48 1.09 -4.56
C PRO A 247 -5.81 -0.10 -3.87
N GLU A 248 -5.20 0.15 -2.70
CA GLU A 248 -4.52 -0.83 -1.85
C GLU A 248 -5.49 -1.57 -0.91
N LEU A 249 -6.62 -0.95 -0.57
CA LEU A 249 -7.57 -1.52 0.38
C LEU A 249 -8.26 -2.77 -0.19
N ARG A 250 -8.18 -3.83 0.56
CA ARG A 250 -8.94 -5.06 0.34
C ARG A 250 -9.93 -5.21 1.49
N LEU A 251 -11.18 -4.84 1.27
CA LEU A 251 -12.22 -4.91 2.28
C LEU A 251 -12.92 -6.27 2.24
N ARG A 252 -13.37 -6.70 3.41
CA ARG A 252 -14.18 -7.93 3.60
C ARG A 252 -15.69 -7.65 3.63
N ALA A 253 -16.11 -6.40 3.43
CA ALA A 253 -17.52 -6.02 3.32
C ALA A 253 -18.15 -6.54 2.03
N ALA A 254 -19.43 -6.91 2.07
CA ALA A 254 -20.13 -7.52 0.94
C ALA A 254 -20.44 -6.52 -0.20
N HIS A 255 -20.75 -5.26 0.13
CA HIS A 255 -21.14 -4.24 -0.84
C HIS A 255 -20.13 -3.08 -0.83
N VAL A 256 -19.11 -3.17 -1.70
CA VAL A 256 -18.02 -2.17 -1.79
C VAL A 256 -18.00 -1.54 -3.16
N GLU A 257 -18.03 -0.21 -3.22
CA GLU A 257 -17.70 0.59 -4.40
C GLU A 257 -16.35 1.30 -4.17
N ARG A 258 -15.43 1.17 -5.12
CA ARG A 258 -14.08 1.71 -5.02
C ARG A 258 -13.91 2.91 -5.93
N MET A 259 -13.38 4.01 -5.39
CA MET A 259 -13.03 5.20 -6.13
C MET A 259 -11.54 5.49 -5.97
N GLN A 260 -10.92 5.90 -7.05
CA GLN A 260 -9.49 6.23 -7.11
C GLN A 260 -9.30 7.63 -7.64
N THR A 261 -8.32 8.36 -7.09
CA THR A 261 -7.87 9.63 -7.63
C THR A 261 -7.27 9.44 -9.03
N ARG A 262 -7.29 10.48 -9.80
CA ARG A 262 -6.68 10.52 -11.12
C ARG A 262 -5.77 11.73 -11.23
N GLU A 263 -4.53 11.53 -11.63
CA GLU A 263 -3.63 12.59 -12.01
C GLU A 263 -4.07 13.26 -13.32
N ALA A 264 -3.60 14.47 -13.58
CA ALA A 264 -3.85 15.15 -14.83
C ALA A 264 -3.28 14.32 -16.01
N ASN A 265 -3.99 14.36 -17.14
CA ASN A 265 -3.51 13.75 -18.37
C ASN A 265 -2.28 14.51 -18.93
N THR A 266 -1.81 14.09 -20.09
CA THR A 266 -0.66 14.71 -20.78
C THR A 266 -0.88 16.15 -21.21
N GLU A 267 -2.13 16.64 -21.19
CA GLU A 267 -2.53 18.03 -21.51
C GLU A 267 -2.72 18.86 -20.23
N GLY A 268 -2.48 18.26 -19.06
CA GLY A 268 -2.66 18.91 -17.75
C GLY A 268 -4.11 18.93 -17.26
N GLU A 269 -5.01 18.20 -17.93
CA GLU A 269 -6.45 18.20 -17.63
C GLU A 269 -6.94 16.89 -16.99
N GLY A 270 -8.12 16.95 -16.39
CA GLY A 270 -8.85 15.77 -15.90
C GLY A 270 -8.32 15.21 -14.58
N ALA A 271 -7.53 15.97 -13.81
CA ALA A 271 -7.18 15.61 -12.45
C ALA A 271 -8.44 15.51 -11.57
N VAL A 272 -8.51 14.49 -10.72
CA VAL A 272 -9.56 14.31 -9.72
C VAL A 272 -8.90 13.92 -8.41
N GLY A 273 -8.98 14.81 -7.42
CA GLY A 273 -8.32 14.61 -6.13
C GLY A 273 -9.21 13.90 -5.11
N MET A 274 -8.58 13.49 -4.00
CA MET A 274 -9.26 12.86 -2.86
C MET A 274 -10.45 13.67 -2.36
N ARG A 275 -10.25 14.98 -2.20
CA ARG A 275 -11.26 15.90 -1.68
C ARG A 275 -12.54 15.88 -2.52
N GLU A 276 -12.40 15.92 -3.85
CA GLU A 276 -13.51 15.88 -4.80
C GLU A 276 -14.25 14.55 -4.73
N LEU A 277 -13.51 13.44 -4.60
CA LEU A 277 -14.11 12.10 -4.48
C LEU A 277 -14.85 11.92 -3.15
N VAL A 278 -14.33 12.45 -2.03
CA VAL A 278 -15.05 12.42 -0.75
C VAL A 278 -16.33 13.24 -0.85
N ALA A 279 -16.28 14.45 -1.42
CA ALA A 279 -17.47 15.28 -1.63
C ALA A 279 -18.49 14.61 -2.56
N LEU A 280 -18.04 13.89 -3.60
CA LEU A 280 -18.91 13.10 -4.48
C LEU A 280 -19.54 11.93 -3.74
N SER A 281 -18.78 11.23 -2.89
CA SER A 281 -19.26 10.05 -2.17
C SER A 281 -20.48 10.33 -1.31
N LEU A 282 -20.58 11.52 -0.70
CA LEU A 282 -21.73 11.96 0.10
C LEU A 282 -23.06 11.97 -0.67
N ARG A 283 -23.02 12.01 -2.02
CA ARG A 283 -24.20 12.00 -2.90
C ARG A 283 -24.52 10.64 -3.49
N ARG A 284 -23.72 9.61 -3.17
CA ARG A 284 -23.85 8.26 -3.73
C ARG A 284 -24.55 7.27 -2.80
N ARG A 285 -25.22 7.77 -1.76
CA ARG A 285 -25.93 6.98 -0.75
C ARG A 285 -25.04 5.92 -0.07
N PRO A 286 -23.88 6.30 0.47
CA PRO A 286 -23.08 5.37 1.27
C PRO A 286 -23.71 5.20 2.66
N ASP A 287 -23.54 4.03 3.27
CA ASP A 287 -23.70 3.84 4.70
C ASP A 287 -22.41 4.18 5.43
N ARG A 288 -21.25 3.87 4.80
CA ARG A 288 -19.93 4.23 5.32
C ARG A 288 -19.02 4.71 4.21
N ILE A 289 -18.15 5.65 4.56
CA ILE A 289 -17.06 6.11 3.70
C ILE A 289 -15.74 5.71 4.34
N ILE A 290 -14.86 5.07 3.56
CA ILE A 290 -13.54 4.66 3.99
C ILE A 290 -12.52 5.38 3.11
N VAL A 291 -11.78 6.31 3.71
CA VAL A 291 -10.65 6.97 3.05
C VAL A 291 -9.37 6.21 3.40
N GLY A 292 -8.69 5.69 2.38
CA GLY A 292 -7.51 4.84 2.58
C GLY A 292 -6.46 5.50 3.45
N GLU A 293 -6.11 6.75 3.16
CA GLU A 293 -5.25 7.58 4.01
C GLU A 293 -5.58 9.05 3.84
N CYS A 294 -5.75 9.76 4.95
CA CYS A 294 -5.82 11.22 4.96
C CYS A 294 -4.41 11.81 5.08
N ARG A 295 -4.05 12.66 4.11
CA ARG A 295 -2.74 13.34 4.01
C ARG A 295 -2.84 14.85 3.89
N GLY A 296 -3.99 15.37 3.44
CA GLY A 296 -4.22 16.75 3.07
C GLY A 296 -5.62 17.25 3.40
N ALA A 297 -6.11 18.12 2.55
CA ALA A 297 -7.37 18.86 2.73
C ALA A 297 -8.62 17.95 2.78
N GLU A 298 -8.57 16.75 2.20
CA GLU A 298 -9.66 15.75 2.24
C GLU A 298 -10.08 15.35 3.66
N ALA A 299 -9.19 15.56 4.65
CA ALA A 299 -9.50 15.31 6.04
C ALA A 299 -10.71 16.13 6.54
N TYR A 300 -10.95 17.32 5.97
CA TYR A 300 -12.10 18.15 6.29
C TYR A 300 -13.41 17.46 5.89
N GLU A 301 -13.53 17.06 4.63
CA GLU A 301 -14.72 16.38 4.10
C GLU A 301 -14.92 15.02 4.77
N MET A 302 -13.84 14.29 5.08
CA MET A 302 -13.92 13.04 5.82
C MET A 302 -14.48 13.22 7.24
N LEU A 303 -14.06 14.26 7.94
CA LEU A 303 -14.62 14.60 9.26
C LEU A 303 -16.09 15.04 9.16
N GLN A 304 -16.46 15.77 8.11
CA GLN A 304 -17.86 16.11 7.83
C GLN A 304 -18.70 14.83 7.62
N ALA A 305 -18.20 13.87 6.85
CA ALA A 305 -18.86 12.58 6.64
C ALA A 305 -19.08 11.82 7.97
N MET A 306 -18.09 11.83 8.87
CA MET A 306 -18.19 11.19 10.18
C MET A 306 -19.22 11.86 11.12
N GLN A 307 -19.42 13.17 10.96
CA GLN A 307 -20.33 13.97 11.79
C GLN A 307 -21.78 13.93 11.31
N THR A 308 -21.99 13.77 10.00
CA THR A 308 -23.32 13.78 9.38
C THR A 308 -23.90 12.36 9.24
N ASP A 309 -24.52 12.05 8.11
CA ASP A 309 -25.33 10.84 7.90
C ASP A 309 -24.52 9.54 7.67
N HIS A 310 -23.18 9.58 7.81
CA HIS A 310 -22.32 8.44 7.54
C HIS A 310 -21.50 7.98 8.78
N PRO A 311 -22.17 7.65 9.90
CA PRO A 311 -21.50 7.19 11.11
C PRO A 311 -20.75 5.88 10.85
N GLY A 312 -19.63 5.68 11.55
CA GLY A 312 -18.79 4.47 11.37
C GLY A 312 -17.86 4.52 10.16
N SER A 313 -17.72 5.67 9.52
CA SER A 313 -16.68 5.93 8.52
C SER A 313 -15.28 5.77 9.14
N MET A 314 -14.31 5.33 8.33
CA MET A 314 -12.98 4.98 8.81
C MET A 314 -11.91 5.60 7.90
N THR A 315 -10.73 5.87 8.48
CA THR A 315 -9.57 6.31 7.71
C THR A 315 -8.26 5.94 8.40
N THR A 316 -7.15 6.02 7.66
CA THR A 316 -5.82 5.95 8.24
C THR A 316 -5.14 7.33 8.22
N VAL A 317 -4.25 7.55 9.20
CA VAL A 317 -3.46 8.78 9.33
C VAL A 317 -2.02 8.40 9.69
N HIS A 318 -1.07 8.97 8.97
CA HIS A 318 0.34 8.80 9.31
C HIS A 318 0.69 9.64 10.53
N ALA A 319 0.92 9.00 11.68
CA ALA A 319 1.26 9.68 12.94
C ALA A 319 2.03 8.74 13.88
N ASN A 320 2.83 9.33 14.78
CA ASN A 320 3.67 8.61 15.74
C ASN A 320 2.98 8.38 17.10
N GLY A 321 1.66 8.45 17.15
CA GLY A 321 0.85 8.22 18.35
C GLY A 321 -0.54 8.81 18.22
N PRO A 322 -1.50 8.41 19.09
CA PRO A 322 -2.89 8.90 19.03
C PRO A 322 -3.01 10.43 19.17
N GLY A 323 -2.23 11.04 20.04
CA GLY A 323 -2.21 12.50 20.21
C GLY A 323 -1.68 13.23 18.99
N ASN A 324 -0.66 12.66 18.33
CA ASN A 324 -0.10 13.20 17.10
C ASN A 324 -1.07 13.06 15.93
N ALA A 325 -1.91 12.00 15.90
CA ALA A 325 -2.96 11.84 14.91
C ALA A 325 -3.96 13.01 14.96
N LEU A 326 -4.42 13.40 16.14
CA LEU A 326 -5.30 14.57 16.30
C LEU A 326 -4.60 15.88 15.87
N SER A 327 -3.33 16.06 16.22
CA SER A 327 -2.55 17.23 15.79
C SER A 327 -2.37 17.26 14.27
N ARG A 328 -2.17 16.10 13.65
CA ARG A 328 -2.06 15.96 12.19
C ARG A 328 -3.36 16.31 11.49
N LEU A 329 -4.49 15.77 11.99
CA LEU A 329 -5.83 16.11 11.50
C LEU A 329 -6.08 17.62 11.54
N ARG A 330 -5.72 18.29 12.65
CA ARG A 330 -5.85 19.73 12.75
C ARG A 330 -5.08 20.48 11.66
N THR A 331 -3.85 20.05 11.37
CA THR A 331 -3.05 20.63 10.29
C THR A 331 -3.71 20.43 8.92
N MET A 332 -4.20 19.20 8.65
CA MET A 332 -4.83 18.86 7.37
C MET A 332 -6.15 19.60 7.15
N VAL A 333 -6.97 19.74 8.21
CA VAL A 333 -8.21 20.57 8.14
C VAL A 333 -7.87 22.03 7.86
N GLY A 334 -6.78 22.55 8.43
CA GLY A 334 -6.27 23.89 8.12
C GLY A 334 -5.88 24.10 6.65
N TYR A 335 -5.46 23.02 5.95
CA TYR A 335 -5.21 23.10 4.50
C TYR A 335 -6.49 23.24 3.67
N ALA A 336 -7.60 22.69 4.16
CA ALA A 336 -8.88 22.77 3.46
C ALA A 336 -9.49 24.19 3.49
N ASN A 337 -9.29 24.89 4.61
CA ASN A 337 -9.82 26.24 4.81
C ASN A 337 -8.92 27.02 5.78
N ALA A 338 -8.09 27.89 5.22
CA ALA A 338 -7.13 28.69 5.97
C ALA A 338 -7.80 29.76 6.86
N ASP A 339 -9.07 30.13 6.59
CA ASP A 339 -9.79 31.13 7.33
C ASP A 339 -10.46 30.59 8.60
N LEU A 340 -10.48 29.26 8.79
CA LEU A 340 -11.03 28.66 10.01
C LEU A 340 -10.11 28.91 11.20
N GLY A 341 -10.69 29.56 12.23
CA GLY A 341 -10.01 29.73 13.50
C GLY A 341 -9.62 28.38 14.14
N ARG A 342 -8.50 28.38 14.84
CA ARG A 342 -7.96 27.14 15.49
C ARG A 342 -8.99 26.44 16.38
N ASP A 343 -9.77 27.19 17.13
CA ASP A 343 -10.76 26.63 18.06
C ASP A 343 -11.91 25.96 17.33
N VAL A 344 -12.35 26.53 16.19
CA VAL A 344 -13.37 25.93 15.32
C VAL A 344 -12.89 24.59 14.75
N ILE A 345 -11.63 24.51 14.29
CA ILE A 345 -11.05 23.26 13.79
C ILE A 345 -10.98 22.22 14.90
N VAL A 346 -10.56 22.59 16.10
CA VAL A 346 -10.48 21.67 17.26
C VAL A 346 -11.87 21.16 17.63
N GLN A 347 -12.86 22.04 17.67
CA GLN A 347 -14.26 21.68 17.95
C GLN A 347 -14.80 20.71 16.89
N GLN A 348 -14.60 21.00 15.61
CA GLN A 348 -15.06 20.15 14.51
C GLN A 348 -14.45 18.75 14.59
N ILE A 349 -13.15 18.62 14.85
CA ILE A 349 -12.50 17.32 15.03
C ILE A 349 -13.10 16.57 16.23
N ALA A 350 -13.29 17.28 17.35
CA ALA A 350 -13.86 16.67 18.55
C ALA A 350 -15.28 16.17 18.35
N GLU A 351 -16.12 16.94 17.66
CA GLU A 351 -17.52 16.57 17.37
C GLU A 351 -17.57 15.38 16.38
N SER A 352 -16.77 15.41 15.31
CA SER A 352 -16.73 14.35 14.30
C SER A 352 -16.25 13.01 14.88
N LEU A 353 -15.33 13.04 15.85
CA LEU A 353 -14.76 11.86 16.47
C LEU A 353 -15.40 11.50 17.82
N ALA A 354 -16.37 12.24 18.29
CA ALA A 354 -17.01 11.97 19.58
C ALA A 354 -17.64 10.56 19.62
N GLY A 355 -17.22 9.71 20.56
CA GLY A 355 -17.60 8.32 20.62
C GLY A 355 -16.94 7.46 19.52
N GLY A 356 -15.85 7.91 18.98
CA GLY A 356 -14.99 7.18 18.05
C GLY A 356 -13.69 6.71 18.71
N LEU A 357 -12.85 6.04 17.91
CA LEU A 357 -11.62 5.39 18.33
C LEU A 357 -10.42 5.87 17.49
N ILE A 358 -9.27 5.97 18.15
CA ILE A 358 -7.96 6.05 17.49
C ILE A 358 -7.21 4.77 17.86
N VAL A 359 -6.92 3.95 16.86
CA VAL A 359 -6.16 2.70 16.98
C VAL A 359 -4.75 2.97 16.48
N HIS A 360 -3.76 2.92 17.37
CA HIS A 360 -2.37 3.16 17.00
C HIS A 360 -1.64 1.84 16.75
N VAL A 361 -1.04 1.71 15.56
CA VAL A 361 -0.32 0.51 15.13
C VAL A 361 1.14 0.85 14.88
N GLU A 362 2.04 0.07 15.46
CA GLU A 362 3.48 0.24 15.29
C GLU A 362 4.15 -0.99 14.68
N ARG A 363 5.17 -0.74 13.87
CA ARG A 363 6.13 -1.76 13.47
C ARG A 363 7.25 -1.77 14.51
N MET A 364 7.34 -2.87 15.23
CA MET A 364 8.32 -3.04 16.30
C MET A 364 9.71 -3.37 15.72
N ARG A 365 10.76 -3.26 16.53
CA ARG A 365 12.15 -3.54 16.11
C ARG A 365 12.39 -4.99 15.66
N ASP A 366 11.57 -5.92 16.14
CA ASP A 366 11.58 -7.32 15.73
C ASP A 366 10.85 -7.57 14.39
N GLY A 367 10.36 -6.50 13.73
CA GLY A 367 9.56 -6.58 12.52
C GLY A 367 8.07 -6.87 12.75
N GLY A 368 7.69 -7.26 13.97
CA GLY A 368 6.30 -7.49 14.37
C GLY A 368 5.48 -6.20 14.31
N ARG A 369 4.22 -6.32 13.90
CA ARG A 369 3.26 -5.20 13.87
C ARG A 369 2.29 -5.37 15.02
N ARG A 370 2.11 -4.34 15.86
CA ARG A 370 1.25 -4.42 17.05
C ARG A 370 0.41 -3.16 17.21
N VAL A 371 -0.83 -3.36 17.67
CA VAL A 371 -1.65 -2.28 18.22
C VAL A 371 -1.04 -1.90 19.56
N THR A 372 -0.40 -0.74 19.63
CA THR A 372 0.27 -0.29 20.86
C THR A 372 -0.63 0.55 21.75
N SER A 373 -1.70 1.14 21.19
CA SER A 373 -2.67 1.91 21.96
C SER A 373 -4.02 1.95 21.26
N ILE A 374 -5.10 1.88 22.04
CA ILE A 374 -6.47 2.19 21.62
C ILE A 374 -7.01 3.30 22.51
N VAL A 375 -7.38 4.42 21.90
CA VAL A 375 -7.86 5.63 22.57
C VAL A 375 -9.29 5.92 22.14
N ALA A 376 -10.17 6.13 23.10
CA ALA A 376 -11.51 6.69 22.85
C ALA A 376 -11.44 8.22 22.82
N VAL A 377 -12.17 8.82 21.87
CA VAL A 377 -12.38 10.27 21.81
C VAL A 377 -13.76 10.57 22.40
N ASP A 378 -13.80 11.50 23.32
CA ASP A 378 -15.05 11.89 23.99
C ASP A 378 -15.54 13.25 23.49
N GLN A 379 -16.74 13.62 23.86
CA GLN A 379 -17.31 14.93 23.54
C GLN A 379 -16.52 16.04 24.22
N MET A 380 -16.25 17.08 23.46
CA MET A 380 -15.57 18.27 23.98
C MET A 380 -16.56 19.11 24.82
N PRO A 381 -16.27 19.42 26.08
CA PRO A 381 -17.07 20.36 26.86
C PRO A 381 -17.02 21.76 26.22
N GLU A 382 -18.08 22.53 26.44
CA GLU A 382 -18.16 23.94 26.00
C GLU A 382 -16.97 24.74 26.56
N GLY A 383 -16.30 25.52 25.71
CA GLY A 383 -15.14 26.34 26.10
C GLY A 383 -13.83 25.55 26.27
N ALA A 384 -13.81 24.23 26.10
CA ALA A 384 -12.56 23.46 26.14
C ALA A 384 -11.72 23.72 24.88
N THR A 385 -10.39 23.70 25.04
CA THR A 385 -9.41 23.90 23.96
C THR A 385 -8.66 22.61 23.59
N VAL A 386 -8.89 21.52 24.34
CA VAL A 386 -8.25 20.23 24.17
C VAL A 386 -9.30 19.15 23.97
N ILE A 387 -9.11 18.33 22.95
CA ILE A 387 -10.00 17.20 22.66
C ILE A 387 -9.87 16.14 23.77
N PRO A 388 -10.95 15.85 24.51
CA PRO A 388 -10.95 14.85 25.55
C PRO A 388 -10.74 13.46 24.95
N ARG A 389 -9.84 12.70 25.54
CA ARG A 389 -9.55 11.33 25.12
C ARG A 389 -9.11 10.50 26.29
N ALA A 390 -9.43 9.21 26.23
CA ALA A 390 -9.04 8.24 27.24
C ALA A 390 -8.40 7.02 26.59
N GLU A 391 -7.25 6.60 27.10
CA GLU A 391 -6.61 5.37 26.66
C GLU A 391 -7.35 4.19 27.26
N LEU A 392 -7.78 3.26 26.42
CA LEU A 392 -8.55 2.07 26.79
C LEU A 392 -7.63 0.85 26.94
N PHE A 393 -6.68 0.72 26.01
CA PHE A 393 -5.71 -0.37 25.98
C PHE A 393 -4.35 0.16 25.61
N ARG A 394 -3.31 -0.43 26.23
CA ARG A 394 -1.91 -0.12 25.96
C ARG A 394 -1.09 -1.40 25.90
N PHE A 395 -0.13 -1.45 24.95
CA PHE A 395 0.88 -2.50 24.93
C PHE A 395 2.03 -2.13 25.86
N GLU A 396 2.33 -2.97 26.84
CA GLU A 396 3.47 -2.83 27.74
C GLU A 396 4.57 -3.81 27.32
N SER A 397 5.64 -3.29 26.72
CA SER A 397 6.79 -4.09 26.34
C SER A 397 7.59 -4.49 27.59
N ARG A 398 8.01 -5.77 27.65
CA ARG A 398 8.82 -6.35 28.72
C ARG A 398 10.27 -6.62 28.31
N GLY A 399 10.65 -6.17 27.09
CA GLY A 399 11.98 -6.41 26.51
C GLY A 399 11.94 -7.40 25.36
N MET A 400 13.08 -8.01 25.06
CA MET A 400 13.25 -9.01 24.00
C MET A 400 13.54 -10.39 24.59
N ASP A 401 13.02 -11.43 23.94
CA ASP A 401 13.36 -12.82 24.25
C ASP A 401 14.73 -13.21 23.67
N ALA A 402 15.18 -14.44 23.93
CA ALA A 402 16.44 -14.98 23.44
C ALA A 402 16.52 -15.05 21.90
N PHE A 403 15.40 -14.96 21.19
CA PHE A 403 15.29 -14.98 19.73
C PHE A 403 15.18 -13.57 19.14
N GLY A 404 15.34 -12.52 19.96
CA GLY A 404 15.23 -11.12 19.53
C GLY A 404 13.79 -10.65 19.27
N ARG A 405 12.77 -11.37 19.75
CA ARG A 405 11.36 -11.00 19.62
C ARG A 405 10.94 -10.13 20.79
N ILE A 406 10.20 -9.06 20.52
CA ILE A 406 9.66 -8.20 21.58
C ILE A 406 8.56 -8.95 22.33
N THR A 407 8.75 -9.09 23.63
CA THR A 407 7.78 -9.65 24.56
C THR A 407 7.01 -8.52 25.24
N GLY A 408 5.77 -8.79 25.61
CA GLY A 408 4.89 -7.83 26.29
C GLY A 408 3.48 -8.33 26.40
N ALA A 409 2.63 -7.50 26.98
CA ALA A 409 1.20 -7.77 27.11
C ALA A 409 0.38 -6.51 26.89
N TRP A 410 -0.85 -6.68 26.45
CA TRP A 410 -1.82 -5.58 26.41
C TRP A 410 -2.49 -5.45 27.78
N ARG A 411 -2.53 -4.22 28.26
CA ARG A 411 -3.18 -3.87 29.51
C ARG A 411 -4.42 -3.04 29.23
N ALA A 412 -5.53 -3.41 29.85
CA ALA A 412 -6.71 -2.58 29.94
C ALA A 412 -6.48 -1.45 30.97
N CYS A 413 -6.82 -0.22 30.61
CA CYS A 413 -6.52 0.96 31.42
C CYS A 413 -7.61 1.30 32.46
N GLY A 414 -8.62 0.46 32.64
CA GLY A 414 -9.67 0.62 33.64
C GLY A 414 -10.71 1.71 33.29
N VAL A 415 -10.71 2.21 32.08
CA VAL A 415 -11.60 3.29 31.62
C VAL A 415 -12.71 2.72 30.74
N GLN A 416 -13.96 2.92 31.13
CA GLN A 416 -15.13 2.60 30.30
C GLN A 416 -15.51 3.81 29.43
N PRO A 417 -15.48 3.70 28.09
CA PRO A 417 -15.84 4.78 27.19
C PRO A 417 -17.38 4.93 27.13
N GLN A 418 -17.94 5.85 27.90
CA GLN A 418 -19.38 5.97 28.07
C GLN A 418 -20.12 6.25 26.77
N ARG A 419 -19.57 7.08 25.90
CA ARG A 419 -20.20 7.44 24.64
C ARG A 419 -20.20 6.28 23.64
N ILE A 420 -19.12 5.49 23.58
CA ILE A 420 -19.06 4.25 22.79
C ILE A 420 -20.07 3.24 23.34
N LYS A 421 -20.16 3.09 24.69
CA LYS A 421 -21.19 2.27 25.33
C LYS A 421 -22.60 2.66 24.89
N GLN A 422 -22.92 3.96 24.93
CA GLN A 422 -24.22 4.46 24.48
C GLN A 422 -24.50 4.13 23.01
N ARG A 423 -23.51 4.33 22.12
CA ARG A 423 -23.63 3.95 20.70
C ARG A 423 -23.87 2.46 20.51
N MET A 424 -23.13 1.60 21.22
CA MET A 424 -23.31 0.14 21.15
C MET A 424 -24.71 -0.26 21.58
N LEU A 425 -25.18 0.25 22.72
CA LEU A 425 -26.52 -0.05 23.23
C LEU A 425 -27.62 0.45 22.28
N ALA A 426 -27.48 1.66 21.72
CA ALA A 426 -28.41 2.21 20.73
C ALA A 426 -28.46 1.39 19.44
N ALA A 427 -27.34 0.79 19.03
CA ALA A 427 -27.23 -0.07 17.87
C ALA A 427 -27.61 -1.55 18.17
N GLY A 428 -28.06 -1.88 19.38
CA GLY A 428 -28.35 -3.26 19.77
C GLY A 428 -27.11 -4.15 19.90
N VAL A 429 -25.92 -3.55 19.97
CA VAL A 429 -24.65 -4.27 20.11
C VAL A 429 -24.30 -4.43 21.59
N ARG A 430 -23.88 -5.65 21.96
CA ARG A 430 -23.47 -5.95 23.34
C ARG A 430 -22.26 -5.09 23.73
N PHE A 431 -22.34 -4.47 24.92
CA PHE A 431 -21.22 -3.84 25.59
C PHE A 431 -20.83 -4.68 26.79
N ASP A 432 -19.58 -5.12 26.84
CA ASP A 432 -19.06 -5.91 27.97
C ASP A 432 -18.07 -5.06 28.79
N PRO A 433 -18.45 -4.67 30.03
CA PRO A 433 -17.55 -3.91 30.88
C PRO A 433 -16.25 -4.62 31.22
N SER A 434 -16.24 -5.97 31.21
CA SER A 434 -15.06 -6.77 31.54
C SER A 434 -13.88 -6.53 30.57
N TRP A 435 -14.11 -6.05 29.36
CA TRP A 435 -13.05 -5.71 28.41
C TRP A 435 -12.02 -4.72 28.97
N PHE A 436 -12.43 -3.86 29.89
CA PHE A 436 -11.62 -2.73 30.40
C PHE A 436 -10.98 -2.96 31.75
N PHE A 437 -11.25 -4.11 32.41
CA PHE A 437 -10.79 -4.42 33.77
C PHE A 437 -10.00 -5.73 33.89
N GLY A 438 -9.74 -6.43 32.80
CA GLY A 438 -8.91 -7.61 32.79
C GLY A 438 -7.41 -7.28 32.81
N SER A 439 -6.65 -8.06 33.57
CA SER A 439 -5.17 -8.01 33.62
C SER A 439 -4.55 -8.66 32.39
#